data_9046067dae753a577ae1f894e6ae2c6d
#
_entry.id   9046067dae753a577ae1f894e6ae2c6d
#
_cell.length_a   1.000
_cell.length_b   1.000
_cell.length_c   1.000
_cell.angle_alpha   90.00
_cell.angle_beta   90.00
_cell.angle_gamma   90.00
#
_symmetry.space_group_name_H-M   'P 1'
#
loop_
_entity.id
_entity.type
_entity.pdbx_description
1 polymer ?
#
loop_
_entity_poly.entity_id
_entity_poly.type
_entity_poly.pdbx_seq_one_letter_code
_entity_poly.pdbx_strand_id
1 'polypeptide(L)'
;VAPDAAKVESLLEQAKSLADSLSFAFDTPSGVPNPTLFLNPEPRQSDETQNGIAGMGTLVLEWTRLSDLTGDDKYAQLVQKAESYLINPTGSPEAFPGLVGEGVSLETGEFLDSRGGWGGGTDSFYEYLIKMYLYDSVAFEEYKERWVLAADSTIEHLASHPNSRGDITFLLQFDGSELHPTSGHCKLLLCSMRHISS
;
A
#
# COMPACT_ATOMS: atom_id res chain seq x y z
N VAL A 1 2.19 -29.11 -16.15
CA VAL A 1 1.60 -30.08 -15.22
C VAL A 1 0.51 -29.36 -14.48
N ALA A 2 -0.76 -29.83 -14.55
CA ALA A 2 -1.86 -29.25 -13.78
C ALA A 2 -1.59 -29.45 -12.27
N PRO A 3 -1.88 -28.45 -11.42
CA PRO A 3 -1.72 -28.61 -9.98
C PRO A 3 -2.65 -29.72 -9.46
N ASP A 4 -2.17 -30.44 -8.46
CA ASP A 4 -2.96 -31.46 -7.75
C ASP A 4 -4.12 -30.76 -7.02
N ALA A 5 -5.36 -31.08 -7.38
CA ALA A 5 -6.56 -30.44 -6.86
C ALA A 5 -6.65 -30.53 -5.32
N ALA A 6 -6.26 -31.64 -4.72
CA ALA A 6 -6.27 -31.84 -3.27
C ALA A 6 -5.26 -30.92 -2.57
N LYS A 7 -4.10 -30.65 -3.20
CA LYS A 7 -3.12 -29.69 -2.66
C LYS A 7 -3.62 -28.26 -2.77
N VAL A 8 -4.29 -27.89 -3.87
CA VAL A 8 -4.87 -26.56 -4.06
C VAL A 8 -5.93 -26.30 -2.98
N GLU A 9 -6.83 -27.26 -2.76
CA GLU A 9 -7.87 -27.16 -1.73
C GLU A 9 -7.26 -27.02 -0.33
N SER A 10 -6.26 -27.85 0.00
CA SER A 10 -5.56 -27.75 1.28
C SER A 10 -4.86 -26.41 1.50
N LEU A 11 -4.25 -25.82 0.46
CA LEU A 11 -3.65 -24.50 0.54
C LEU A 11 -4.69 -23.40 0.75
N LEU A 12 -5.83 -23.49 0.08
CA LEU A 12 -6.92 -22.54 0.24
C LEU A 12 -7.49 -22.56 1.67
N GLU A 13 -7.70 -23.76 2.23
CA GLU A 13 -8.15 -23.91 3.62
C GLU A 13 -7.13 -23.33 4.63
N GLN A 14 -5.84 -23.52 4.39
CA GLN A 14 -4.81 -22.92 5.24
C GLN A 14 -4.78 -21.39 5.11
N ALA A 15 -4.87 -20.85 3.90
CA ALA A 15 -4.93 -19.40 3.67
C ALA A 15 -6.16 -18.79 4.36
N LYS A 16 -7.32 -19.44 4.26
CA LYS A 16 -8.54 -19.03 4.94
C LYS A 16 -8.36 -19.05 6.46
N SER A 17 -7.84 -20.15 7.02
CA SER A 17 -7.58 -20.27 8.45
C SER A 17 -6.61 -19.20 8.96
N LEU A 18 -5.59 -18.87 8.18
CA LEU A 18 -4.64 -17.81 8.52
C LEU A 18 -5.33 -16.44 8.50
N ALA A 19 -6.06 -16.11 7.45
CA ALA A 19 -6.78 -14.84 7.34
C ALA A 19 -7.84 -14.68 8.44
N ASP A 20 -8.59 -15.75 8.77
CA ASP A 20 -9.54 -15.75 9.90
C ASP A 20 -8.82 -15.44 11.23
N SER A 21 -7.64 -16.05 11.43
CA SER A 21 -6.83 -15.83 12.64
C SER A 21 -6.23 -14.42 12.74
N LEU A 22 -6.07 -13.71 11.62
CA LEU A 22 -5.50 -12.36 11.55
C LEU A 22 -6.56 -11.27 11.41
N SER A 23 -7.81 -11.61 11.10
CA SER A 23 -8.88 -10.65 10.83
C SER A 23 -9.12 -9.66 11.99
N PHE A 24 -8.82 -10.05 13.23
CA PHE A 24 -8.95 -9.16 14.37
C PHE A 24 -7.97 -7.98 14.35
N ALA A 25 -6.96 -7.96 13.45
CA ALA A 25 -6.15 -6.79 13.21
C ALA A 25 -6.98 -5.56 12.82
N PHE A 26 -8.10 -5.79 12.13
CA PHE A 26 -9.00 -4.75 11.66
C PHE A 26 -10.05 -4.30 12.69
N ASP A 27 -10.06 -4.89 13.90
CA ASP A 27 -10.94 -4.51 15.00
C ASP A 27 -10.46 -3.21 15.67
N THR A 28 -10.35 -2.16 14.87
CA THR A 28 -9.99 -0.80 15.28
C THR A 28 -11.13 0.16 14.94
N PRO A 29 -11.21 1.35 15.54
CA PRO A 29 -12.31 2.29 15.28
C PRO A 29 -12.47 2.65 13.80
N SER A 30 -11.37 2.87 13.08
CA SER A 30 -11.38 3.16 11.64
C SER A 30 -11.53 1.91 10.77
N GLY A 31 -11.05 0.76 11.23
CA GLY A 31 -10.85 -0.45 10.44
C GLY A 31 -9.47 -0.51 9.76
N VAL A 32 -8.59 0.47 10.00
CA VAL A 32 -7.16 0.36 9.65
C VAL A 32 -6.53 -0.72 10.51
N PRO A 33 -5.83 -1.72 9.94
CA PRO A 33 -5.35 -2.84 10.73
C PRO A 33 -4.24 -2.44 11.71
N ASN A 34 -4.27 -3.00 12.91
CA ASN A 34 -3.16 -2.86 13.85
C ASN A 34 -1.92 -3.56 13.29
N PRO A 35 -0.74 -2.90 13.25
CA PRO A 35 0.45 -3.45 12.59
C PRO A 35 1.08 -4.62 13.33
N THR A 36 0.77 -4.79 14.63
CA THR A 36 1.40 -5.80 15.48
C THR A 36 0.37 -6.61 16.25
N LEU A 37 0.38 -7.91 16.02
CA LEU A 37 -0.52 -8.86 16.69
C LEU A 37 0.27 -9.83 17.56
N PHE A 38 -0.26 -10.09 18.74
CA PHE A 38 0.22 -11.15 19.63
C PHE A 38 -0.77 -12.32 19.57
N LEU A 39 -0.30 -13.48 19.16
CA LEU A 39 -1.15 -14.67 18.99
C LEU A 39 -1.12 -15.59 20.22
N ASN A 40 -0.15 -15.42 21.12
CA ASN A 40 0.04 -16.25 22.31
C ASN A 40 0.32 -15.37 23.56
N PRO A 41 -0.12 -15.77 24.75
CA PRO A 41 -1.01 -16.90 25.05
C PRO A 41 -2.46 -16.70 24.58
N GLU A 42 -2.93 -15.45 24.49
CA GLU A 42 -4.25 -15.04 24.00
C GLU A 42 -4.08 -14.07 22.84
N PRO A 43 -4.85 -14.23 21.75
CA PRO A 43 -4.83 -13.28 20.63
C PRO A 43 -5.19 -11.86 21.11
N ARG A 44 -4.34 -10.88 20.78
CA ARG A 44 -4.58 -9.47 21.09
C ARG A 44 -3.79 -8.56 20.15
N GLN A 45 -4.31 -7.36 19.95
CA GLN A 45 -3.59 -6.27 19.28
C GLN A 45 -2.52 -5.68 20.21
N SER A 46 -1.54 -5.00 19.62
CA SER A 46 -0.62 -4.14 20.36
C SER A 46 -1.28 -2.80 20.76
N ASP A 47 -0.55 -2.00 21.55
CA ASP A 47 -0.96 -0.65 21.92
C ASP A 47 -0.57 0.41 20.86
N GLU A 48 -0.25 -0.02 19.64
CA GLU A 48 0.03 0.86 18.51
C GLU A 48 -1.20 1.68 18.16
N THR A 49 -0.98 2.96 17.82
CA THR A 49 -2.05 3.90 17.47
C THR A 49 -2.07 4.26 15.99
N GLN A 50 -1.10 3.78 15.23
CA GLN A 50 -0.93 4.04 13.80
C GLN A 50 -0.40 2.82 13.06
N ASN A 51 -0.61 2.80 11.74
CA ASN A 51 0.02 1.85 10.82
C ASN A 51 0.68 2.60 9.67
N GLY A 52 1.68 1.96 9.04
CA GLY A 52 2.35 2.50 7.86
C GLY A 52 1.66 2.08 6.57
N ILE A 53 1.68 2.95 5.56
CA ILE A 53 0.99 2.71 4.27
C ILE A 53 1.53 1.48 3.54
N ALA A 54 2.83 1.17 3.63
CA ALA A 54 3.36 -0.05 3.06
C ALA A 54 2.76 -1.30 3.73
N GLY A 55 2.64 -1.28 5.07
CA GLY A 55 2.10 -2.42 5.83
C GLY A 55 0.63 -2.68 5.56
N MET A 56 -0.20 -1.63 5.57
CA MET A 56 -1.64 -1.78 5.37
C MET A 56 -2.03 -1.83 3.90
N GLY A 57 -1.35 -1.08 3.02
CA GLY A 57 -1.68 -0.95 1.60
C GLY A 57 -1.24 -2.14 0.75
N THR A 58 -0.50 -3.11 1.31
CA THR A 58 -0.09 -4.33 0.61
C THR A 58 -0.84 -5.58 1.03
N LEU A 59 -1.96 -5.43 1.70
CA LEU A 59 -2.85 -6.54 2.03
C LEU A 59 -3.95 -6.75 0.98
N VAL A 60 -4.27 -5.69 0.23
CA VAL A 60 -5.49 -5.61 -0.59
C VAL A 60 -5.55 -6.68 -1.68
N LEU A 61 -4.44 -7.00 -2.34
CA LEU A 61 -4.42 -7.94 -3.46
C LEU A 61 -4.69 -9.38 -3.01
N GLU A 62 -3.94 -9.86 -2.02
CA GLU A 62 -4.04 -11.24 -1.53
C GLU A 62 -5.36 -11.51 -0.82
N TRP A 63 -5.85 -10.56 -0.02
CA TRP A 63 -7.11 -10.71 0.69
C TRP A 63 -8.32 -10.60 -0.24
N THR A 64 -8.28 -9.71 -1.25
CA THR A 64 -9.30 -9.67 -2.31
C THR A 64 -9.31 -10.98 -3.09
N ARG A 65 -8.13 -11.49 -3.44
CA ARG A 65 -8.01 -12.79 -4.11
C ARG A 65 -8.56 -13.94 -3.28
N LEU A 66 -8.35 -13.90 -1.96
CA LEU A 66 -8.92 -14.91 -1.05
C LEU A 66 -10.44 -14.87 -1.06
N SER A 67 -11.07 -13.69 -1.06
CA SER A 67 -12.51 -13.55 -1.22
C SER A 67 -13.02 -14.18 -2.51
N ASP A 68 -12.37 -13.90 -3.64
CA ASP A 68 -12.76 -14.47 -4.93
C ASP A 68 -12.67 -16.00 -4.97
N LEU A 69 -11.64 -16.54 -4.33
CA LEU A 69 -11.43 -17.99 -4.31
C LEU A 69 -12.36 -18.74 -3.35
N THR A 70 -12.79 -18.08 -2.28
CA THR A 70 -13.66 -18.67 -1.25
C THR A 70 -15.12 -18.37 -1.46
N GLY A 71 -15.46 -17.32 -2.21
CA GLY A 71 -16.80 -16.77 -2.33
C GLY A 71 -17.27 -16.05 -1.05
N ASP A 72 -16.36 -15.71 -0.13
CA ASP A 72 -16.65 -14.99 1.12
C ASP A 72 -16.06 -13.57 1.03
N ASP A 73 -16.91 -12.58 0.82
CA ASP A 73 -16.51 -11.18 0.59
C ASP A 73 -15.86 -10.51 1.80
N LYS A 74 -15.93 -11.11 2.99
CA LYS A 74 -15.45 -10.49 4.23
C LYS A 74 -13.97 -10.08 4.16
N TYR A 75 -13.12 -10.88 3.51
CA TYR A 75 -11.69 -10.61 3.42
C TYR A 75 -11.41 -9.37 2.57
N ALA A 76 -12.06 -9.28 1.41
CA ALA A 76 -11.97 -8.12 0.54
C ALA A 76 -12.51 -6.84 1.23
N GLN A 77 -13.64 -6.95 1.92
CA GLN A 77 -14.26 -5.83 2.63
C GLN A 77 -13.34 -5.23 3.70
N LEU A 78 -12.63 -6.06 4.47
CA LEU A 78 -11.70 -5.59 5.50
C LEU A 78 -10.59 -4.75 4.90
N VAL A 79 -9.88 -5.29 3.90
CA VAL A 79 -8.72 -4.62 3.32
C VAL A 79 -9.08 -3.44 2.43
N GLN A 80 -10.16 -3.52 1.65
CA GLN A 80 -10.62 -2.42 0.79
C GLN A 80 -11.14 -1.25 1.62
N LYS A 81 -11.78 -1.50 2.77
CA LYS A 81 -12.13 -0.45 3.72
C LYS A 81 -10.88 0.28 4.22
N ALA A 82 -9.85 -0.45 4.65
CA ALA A 82 -8.60 0.16 5.09
C ALA A 82 -7.91 0.92 3.96
N GLU A 83 -7.86 0.33 2.76
CA GLU A 83 -7.26 0.93 1.57
C GLU A 83 -7.97 2.21 1.13
N SER A 84 -9.28 2.33 1.36
CA SER A 84 -10.05 3.53 0.97
C SER A 84 -9.49 4.82 1.55
N TYR A 85 -8.86 4.78 2.73
CA TYR A 85 -8.18 5.94 3.33
C TYR A 85 -6.91 6.33 2.57
N LEU A 86 -6.25 5.37 1.90
CA LEU A 86 -5.04 5.60 1.11
C LEU A 86 -5.37 6.10 -0.30
N ILE A 87 -6.45 5.58 -0.89
CA ILE A 87 -6.92 5.97 -2.22
C ILE A 87 -7.54 7.37 -2.17
N ASN A 88 -8.34 7.65 -1.14
CA ASN A 88 -9.05 8.91 -0.94
C ASN A 88 -8.63 9.57 0.39
N PRO A 89 -7.39 10.05 0.50
CA PRO A 89 -6.88 10.61 1.74
C PRO A 89 -7.67 11.85 2.16
N THR A 90 -7.94 11.92 3.46
CA THR A 90 -8.60 13.07 4.10
C THR A 90 -7.70 13.64 5.19
N GLY A 91 -7.90 14.91 5.52
CA GLY A 91 -7.26 15.57 6.65
C GLY A 91 -6.06 16.42 6.28
N SER A 92 -4.99 15.86 5.78
CA SER A 92 -3.79 16.63 5.38
C SER A 92 -3.77 16.91 3.88
N PRO A 93 -3.54 18.16 3.46
CA PRO A 93 -3.38 18.44 2.04
C PRO A 93 -2.13 17.74 1.49
N GLU A 94 -2.25 17.10 0.34
CA GLU A 94 -1.11 16.55 -0.38
C GLU A 94 -0.26 17.71 -0.93
N ALA A 95 0.98 17.80 -0.47
CA ALA A 95 1.91 18.79 -0.99
C ALA A 95 2.23 18.55 -2.48
N PHE A 96 2.26 17.28 -2.85
CA PHE A 96 2.43 16.80 -4.21
C PHE A 96 1.27 15.87 -4.54
N PRO A 97 0.45 16.16 -5.56
CA PRO A 97 -0.74 15.36 -5.86
C PRO A 97 -0.44 13.86 -6.00
N GLY A 98 -1.20 13.03 -5.32
CA GLY A 98 -1.01 11.57 -5.36
C GLY A 98 0.05 11.02 -4.39
N LEU A 99 0.91 11.86 -3.83
CA LEU A 99 1.93 11.47 -2.86
C LEU A 99 1.41 11.70 -1.44
N VAL A 100 1.46 10.67 -0.62
CA VAL A 100 0.87 10.66 0.74
C VAL A 100 1.92 10.48 1.81
N GLY A 101 1.55 10.76 3.05
CA GLY A 101 2.35 10.53 4.24
C GLY A 101 2.59 9.04 4.53
N GLU A 102 3.37 8.74 5.55
CA GLU A 102 3.73 7.37 5.93
C GLU A 102 2.77 6.76 6.95
N GLY A 103 2.33 7.54 7.93
CA GLY A 103 1.56 7.07 9.07
C GLY A 103 0.07 7.34 8.96
N VAL A 104 -0.77 6.33 9.27
CA VAL A 104 -2.23 6.41 9.28
C VAL A 104 -2.77 6.05 10.65
N SER A 105 -3.69 6.85 11.19
CA SER A 105 -4.31 6.66 12.49
C SER A 105 -5.23 5.43 12.51
N LEU A 106 -5.08 4.56 13.51
CA LEU A 106 -6.00 3.45 13.76
C LEU A 106 -7.36 3.93 14.28
N GLU A 107 -7.41 5.13 14.85
CA GLU A 107 -8.64 5.71 15.40
C GLU A 107 -9.51 6.33 14.29
N THR A 108 -8.89 7.14 13.40
CA THR A 108 -9.64 7.97 12.44
C THR A 108 -9.46 7.55 10.98
N GLY A 109 -8.38 6.83 10.64
CA GLY A 109 -7.98 6.56 9.26
C GLY A 109 -7.30 7.74 8.57
N GLU A 110 -7.09 8.86 9.27
CA GLU A 110 -6.42 10.04 8.71
C GLU A 110 -4.89 9.88 8.72
N PHE A 111 -4.22 10.54 7.78
CA PHE A 111 -2.77 10.64 7.78
C PHE A 111 -2.28 11.49 8.94
N LEU A 112 -1.23 11.02 9.62
CA LEU A 112 -0.64 11.67 10.80
C LEU A 112 0.56 12.54 10.46
N ASP A 113 1.08 12.39 9.26
CA ASP A 113 2.24 13.12 8.77
C ASP A 113 2.11 13.43 7.28
N SER A 114 3.01 14.27 6.78
CA SER A 114 3.12 14.65 5.37
C SER A 114 4.47 14.24 4.78
N ARG A 115 5.17 13.32 5.42
CA ARG A 115 6.46 12.81 4.99
C ARG A 115 6.31 11.54 4.20
N GLY A 116 7.01 11.47 3.05
CA GLY A 116 6.92 10.29 2.21
C GLY A 116 7.95 10.26 1.09
N GLY A 117 7.71 9.39 0.14
CA GLY A 117 8.55 9.15 -1.02
C GLY A 117 8.33 7.77 -1.60
N TRP A 118 9.34 7.23 -2.28
CA TRP A 118 9.33 5.88 -2.85
C TRP A 118 10.33 4.94 -2.15
N GLY A 119 10.67 5.25 -0.92
CA GLY A 119 11.58 4.47 -0.09
C GLY A 119 10.86 3.46 0.79
N GLY A 120 11.62 2.76 1.64
CA GLY A 120 11.06 1.81 2.60
C GLY A 120 10.02 2.48 3.51
N GLY A 121 8.87 1.82 3.66
CA GLY A 121 7.72 2.33 4.39
C GLY A 121 6.59 2.86 3.51
N THR A 122 6.88 3.21 2.25
CA THR A 122 5.90 3.76 1.29
C THR A 122 5.90 3.06 -0.06
N ASP A 123 7.02 2.49 -0.47
CA ASP A 123 7.33 1.92 -1.79
C ASP A 123 6.29 0.91 -2.29
N SER A 124 6.00 -0.08 -1.50
CA SER A 124 5.10 -1.18 -1.87
C SER A 124 3.62 -0.76 -1.95
N PHE A 125 3.20 0.30 -1.25
CA PHE A 125 1.86 0.85 -1.44
C PHE A 125 1.63 1.25 -2.91
N TYR A 126 2.52 2.07 -3.48
CA TYR A 126 2.38 2.49 -4.88
C TYR A 126 2.47 1.33 -5.87
N GLU A 127 3.27 0.30 -5.58
CA GLU A 127 3.33 -0.92 -6.37
C GLU A 127 1.97 -1.64 -6.37
N TYR A 128 1.29 -1.71 -5.23
CA TYR A 128 -0.01 -2.39 -5.12
C TYR A 128 -1.14 -1.62 -5.78
N LEU A 129 -1.07 -0.32 -5.90
CA LEU A 129 -2.03 0.46 -6.68
C LEU A 129 -2.14 -0.06 -8.12
N ILE A 130 -1.02 -0.18 -8.82
CA ILE A 130 -1.05 -0.66 -10.22
C ILE A 130 -1.36 -2.16 -10.30
N LYS A 131 -0.96 -2.96 -9.32
CA LYS A 131 -1.29 -4.38 -9.26
C LYS A 131 -2.79 -4.63 -9.11
N MET A 132 -3.48 -3.85 -8.29
CA MET A 132 -4.93 -3.94 -8.13
C MET A 132 -5.66 -3.59 -9.43
N TYR A 133 -5.26 -2.53 -10.11
CA TYR A 133 -5.79 -2.21 -11.44
C TYR A 133 -5.56 -3.35 -12.45
N LEU A 134 -4.38 -3.97 -12.45
CA LEU A 134 -4.10 -5.11 -13.33
C LEU A 134 -4.88 -6.38 -12.94
N TYR A 135 -5.25 -6.50 -11.68
CA TYR A 135 -6.07 -7.60 -11.20
C TYR A 135 -7.51 -7.54 -11.74
N ASP A 136 -8.15 -6.38 -11.65
CA ASP A 136 -9.45 -6.07 -12.28
C ASP A 136 -9.51 -4.58 -12.63
N SER A 137 -9.32 -4.27 -13.91
CA SER A 137 -9.23 -2.89 -14.41
C SER A 137 -10.56 -2.13 -14.37
N VAL A 138 -11.68 -2.81 -14.20
CA VAL A 138 -13.00 -2.19 -14.09
C VAL A 138 -13.33 -1.90 -12.62
N ALA A 139 -13.09 -2.87 -11.75
CA ALA A 139 -13.40 -2.73 -10.33
C ALA A 139 -12.44 -1.76 -9.61
N PHE A 140 -11.18 -1.65 -10.08
CA PHE A 140 -10.11 -0.90 -9.43
C PHE A 140 -9.49 0.20 -10.32
N GLU A 141 -10.32 0.89 -11.12
CA GLU A 141 -9.84 1.98 -11.98
C GLU A 141 -9.29 3.15 -11.16
N GLU A 142 -9.89 3.47 -10.01
CA GLU A 142 -9.42 4.52 -9.09
C GLU A 142 -7.99 4.29 -8.56
N TYR A 143 -7.56 3.04 -8.43
CA TYR A 143 -6.19 2.69 -8.02
C TYR A 143 -5.18 3.10 -9.09
N LYS A 144 -5.49 2.90 -10.37
CA LYS A 144 -4.67 3.40 -11.46
C LYS A 144 -4.62 4.92 -11.50
N GLU A 145 -5.76 5.58 -11.33
CA GLU A 145 -5.82 7.04 -11.30
C GLU A 145 -4.92 7.60 -10.19
N ARG A 146 -5.00 7.01 -9.00
CA ARG A 146 -4.14 7.36 -7.87
C ARG A 146 -2.66 7.13 -8.18
N TRP A 147 -2.33 5.98 -8.79
CA TRP A 147 -0.96 5.65 -9.18
C TRP A 147 -0.40 6.62 -10.22
N VAL A 148 -1.18 6.97 -11.26
CA VAL A 148 -0.76 7.91 -12.30
C VAL A 148 -0.49 9.29 -11.69
N LEU A 149 -1.37 9.75 -10.81
CA LEU A 149 -1.20 11.03 -10.12
C LEU A 149 0.11 11.06 -9.31
N ALA A 150 0.41 10.00 -8.56
CA ALA A 150 1.64 9.87 -7.80
C ALA A 150 2.88 9.79 -8.71
N ALA A 151 2.79 9.06 -9.82
CA ALA A 151 3.88 8.92 -10.79
C ALA A 151 4.20 10.26 -11.48
N ASP A 152 3.19 10.98 -11.92
CA ASP A 152 3.35 12.29 -12.57
C ASP A 152 3.97 13.30 -11.61
N SER A 153 3.48 13.39 -10.37
CA SER A 153 4.07 14.24 -9.33
C SER A 153 5.52 13.86 -9.03
N THR A 154 5.82 12.58 -9.04
CA THR A 154 7.19 12.09 -8.81
C THR A 154 8.13 12.54 -9.92
N ILE A 155 7.72 12.44 -11.18
CA ILE A 155 8.51 12.88 -12.32
C ILE A 155 8.71 14.40 -12.29
N GLU A 156 7.68 15.15 -11.94
CA GLU A 156 7.71 16.61 -11.93
C GLU A 156 8.51 17.19 -10.76
N HIS A 157 8.38 16.61 -9.56
CA HIS A 157 8.87 17.23 -8.33
C HIS A 157 10.01 16.46 -7.66
N LEU A 158 9.97 15.11 -7.65
CA LEU A 158 10.94 14.33 -6.89
C LEU A 158 12.17 13.88 -7.68
N ALA A 159 12.14 13.97 -9.02
CA ALA A 159 13.25 13.57 -9.84
C ALA A 159 14.42 14.56 -9.70
N SER A 160 15.62 14.07 -9.31
CA SER A 160 16.81 14.86 -9.10
C SER A 160 18.00 14.26 -9.86
N HIS A 161 18.83 15.14 -10.44
CA HIS A 161 20.02 14.76 -11.18
C HIS A 161 21.26 15.33 -10.52
N PRO A 162 22.25 14.51 -10.13
CA PRO A 162 23.52 15.02 -9.61
C PRO A 162 24.26 15.85 -10.66
N ASN A 163 24.84 16.98 -10.26
CA ASN A 163 25.60 17.84 -11.16
C ASN A 163 26.78 17.12 -11.85
N SER A 164 27.36 16.12 -11.18
CA SER A 164 28.48 15.33 -11.69
C SER A 164 28.06 14.19 -12.63
N ARG A 165 26.81 13.78 -12.60
CA ARG A 165 26.24 12.63 -13.33
C ARG A 165 24.80 12.91 -13.73
N GLY A 166 24.62 13.79 -14.71
CA GLY A 166 23.29 14.14 -15.22
C GLY A 166 22.55 13.01 -15.95
N ASP A 167 23.24 11.89 -16.21
CA ASP A 167 22.69 10.64 -16.77
C ASP A 167 22.02 9.77 -15.71
N ILE A 168 22.17 10.09 -14.42
CA ILE A 168 21.57 9.34 -13.31
C ILE A 168 20.44 10.18 -12.69
N THR A 169 19.29 9.54 -12.48
CA THR A 169 18.15 10.13 -11.77
C THR A 169 17.98 9.47 -10.41
N PHE A 170 17.91 10.28 -9.37
CA PHE A 170 17.50 9.87 -8.02
C PHE A 170 16.14 10.44 -7.72
N LEU A 171 15.40 9.77 -6.84
CA LEU A 171 14.18 10.32 -6.26
C LEU A 171 14.49 10.94 -4.92
N LEU A 172 13.94 12.12 -4.70
CA LEU A 172 13.93 12.78 -3.41
C LEU A 172 12.82 12.22 -2.53
N GLN A 173 12.97 12.38 -1.22
CA GLN A 173 11.88 12.27 -0.25
C GLN A 173 11.29 13.65 -0.01
N PHE A 174 10.09 13.71 0.53
CA PHE A 174 9.43 14.96 0.89
C PHE A 174 8.99 14.95 2.36
N ASP A 175 8.92 16.13 2.95
CA ASP A 175 8.23 16.42 4.22
C ASP A 175 7.44 17.72 4.03
N GLY A 176 6.12 17.59 3.93
CA GLY A 176 5.29 18.67 3.40
C GLY A 176 5.72 19.03 1.98
N SER A 177 6.05 20.30 1.75
CA SER A 177 6.59 20.80 0.48
C SER A 177 8.12 20.80 0.39
N GLU A 178 8.82 20.40 1.45
CA GLU A 178 10.27 20.35 1.48
C GLU A 178 10.80 19.05 0.88
N LEU A 179 11.85 19.14 0.07
CA LEU A 179 12.46 18.01 -0.60
C LEU A 179 13.80 17.67 0.04
N HIS A 180 14.01 16.38 0.32
CA HIS A 180 15.20 15.87 0.98
C HIS A 180 15.89 14.80 0.14
N PRO A 181 17.25 14.76 0.09
CA PRO A 181 17.97 13.66 -0.53
C PRO A 181 17.68 12.34 0.18
N THR A 182 17.42 11.29 -0.55
CA THR A 182 17.29 9.95 0.02
C THR A 182 18.63 9.42 0.48
N SER A 183 18.74 9.00 1.74
CA SER A 183 19.88 8.24 2.22
C SER A 183 19.77 6.77 1.76
N GLY A 184 20.09 6.54 0.49
CA GLY A 184 20.46 5.26 -0.06
C GLY A 184 19.45 4.12 -0.03
N HIS A 185 18.53 4.01 -0.89
CA HIS A 185 17.84 2.81 -1.44
C HIS A 185 16.63 3.16 -2.29
N CYS A 186 16.74 4.14 -3.17
CA CYS A 186 15.76 4.30 -4.22
C CYS A 186 16.26 3.55 -5.46
N LYS A 187 15.77 2.35 -5.66
CA LYS A 187 16.18 1.51 -6.77
C LYS A 187 14.97 1.04 -7.57
N LEU A 188 15.00 1.30 -8.86
CA LEU A 188 14.36 0.48 -9.90
C LEU A 188 12.92 0.75 -10.33
N LEU A 189 12.06 1.47 -9.63
CA LEU A 189 10.69 1.71 -10.09
C LEU A 189 10.59 2.65 -11.32
N LEU A 190 11.54 3.56 -11.50
CA LEU A 190 11.52 4.52 -12.62
C LEU A 190 11.79 3.90 -14.01
N CYS A 191 12.48 2.77 -14.10
CA CYS A 191 12.66 2.09 -15.41
C CYS A 191 11.35 1.57 -16.00
N SER A 192 10.37 1.24 -15.14
CA SER A 192 9.06 0.75 -15.58
C SER A 192 8.12 1.89 -15.99
N MET A 193 8.27 3.09 -15.41
CA MET A 193 7.34 4.21 -15.64
C MET A 193 7.44 4.81 -17.06
N ARG A 194 8.62 4.83 -17.68
CA ARG A 194 8.82 5.41 -19.03
C ARG A 194 8.14 4.64 -20.17
N HIS A 195 7.66 3.41 -19.93
CA HIS A 195 7.07 2.57 -20.97
C HIS A 195 5.54 2.53 -20.93
N ILE A 196 4.89 3.21 -19.98
CA ILE A 196 3.43 3.18 -19.80
C ILE A 196 2.75 4.46 -20.30
N SER A 197 3.52 5.54 -20.52
CA SER A 197 2.99 6.86 -20.96
C SER A 197 3.13 7.11 -22.46
N SER A 198 3.31 6.09 -23.27
CA SER A 198 3.28 6.18 -24.74
C SER A 198 2.21 5.31 -25.37
#